data_ff9645e9785c3e559601bb28e93c9154
#
_entry.id   ff9645e9785c3e559601bb28e93c9154
#
_cell.length_a   1.000
_cell.length_b   1.000
_cell.length_c   1.000
_cell.angle_alpha   90.00
_cell.angle_beta   90.00
_cell.angle_gamma   90.00
#
_symmetry.space_group_name_H-M   'P 1'
#
loop_
_entity.id
_entity.type
_entity.pdbx_description
1 polymer ?
#
loop_
_entity_poly.entity_id
_entity_poly.type
_entity_poly.pdbx_seq_one_letter_code
_entity_poly.pdbx_strand_id
1 'polypeptide(L)'
;MEDHSVTHAEAIAAAIDVLDRHFAALNAGDAVALARTLHFPHYRLAGGSMQVWQRPDNYLEDFLARAGDDWHHSTLDFRKPIACSADKVHLDVQFSRYRADGSVLGRYRSIWVVARIDQRWAAQLRSSFAA
;
A
#
# COMPACT_ATOMS: atom_id res chain seq x y z
N MET A 1 -29.89 16.44 -1.68
CA MET A 1 -28.57 16.60 -1.05
C MET A 1 -27.86 15.27 -1.05
N GLU A 2 -26.61 15.25 -1.43
CA GLU A 2 -25.82 14.05 -1.45
C GLU A 2 -25.52 13.56 -0.03
N ASP A 3 -25.61 12.26 0.19
CA ASP A 3 -25.24 11.66 1.48
C ASP A 3 -23.73 11.40 1.49
N HIS A 4 -22.98 12.34 2.07
CA HIS A 4 -21.53 12.25 2.13
C HIS A 4 -21.03 11.09 2.99
N SER A 5 -21.80 10.63 4.00
CA SER A 5 -21.36 9.50 4.81
C SER A 5 -21.44 8.19 4.03
N VAL A 6 -22.42 7.99 3.16
CA VAL A 6 -22.46 6.84 2.25
C VAL A 6 -21.33 6.89 1.24
N THR A 7 -21.07 8.07 0.64
CA THR A 7 -19.97 8.27 -0.29
C THR A 7 -18.63 7.98 0.36
N HIS A 8 -18.42 8.48 1.58
CA HIS A 8 -17.17 8.23 2.33
C HIS A 8 -17.04 6.76 2.73
N ALA A 9 -18.13 6.10 3.10
CA ALA A 9 -18.10 4.68 3.41
C ALA A 9 -17.66 3.84 2.21
N GLU A 10 -18.13 4.16 1.01
CA GLU A 10 -17.71 3.50 -0.22
C GLU A 10 -16.23 3.76 -0.51
N ALA A 11 -15.77 4.99 -0.36
CA ALA A 11 -14.36 5.35 -0.54
C ALA A 11 -13.47 4.60 0.45
N ILE A 12 -13.84 4.56 1.71
CA ILE A 12 -13.10 3.85 2.76
C ILE A 12 -13.03 2.36 2.45
N ALA A 13 -14.14 1.74 2.08
CA ALA A 13 -14.18 0.31 1.74
C ALA A 13 -13.29 0.01 0.53
N ALA A 14 -13.32 0.86 -0.49
CA ALA A 14 -12.48 0.71 -1.68
C ALA A 14 -10.99 0.82 -1.33
N ALA A 15 -10.62 1.78 -0.49
CA ALA A 15 -9.24 1.99 -0.08
C ALA A 15 -8.71 0.82 0.76
N ILE A 16 -9.51 0.30 1.69
CA ILE A 16 -9.17 -0.88 2.48
C ILE A 16 -8.95 -2.09 1.57
N ASP A 17 -9.84 -2.28 0.59
CA ASP A 17 -9.72 -3.36 -0.38
C ASP A 17 -8.41 -3.25 -1.20
N VAL A 18 -8.03 -2.05 -1.61
CA VAL A 18 -6.75 -1.84 -2.31
C VAL A 18 -5.58 -2.32 -1.47
N LEU A 19 -5.53 -1.95 -0.19
CA LEU A 19 -4.45 -2.37 0.70
C LEU A 19 -4.45 -3.88 0.93
N ASP A 20 -5.62 -4.48 1.15
CA ASP A 20 -5.73 -5.92 1.34
C ASP A 20 -5.21 -6.68 0.11
N ARG A 21 -5.61 -6.25 -1.09
CA ARG A 21 -5.12 -6.84 -2.35
C ARG A 21 -3.64 -6.59 -2.58
N HIS A 22 -3.14 -5.44 -2.19
CA HIS A 22 -1.71 -5.11 -2.31
C HIS A 22 -0.85 -6.11 -1.53
N PHE A 23 -1.17 -6.32 -0.26
CA PHE A 23 -0.39 -7.25 0.59
C PHE A 23 -0.57 -8.69 0.17
N ALA A 24 -1.75 -9.09 -0.30
CA ALA A 24 -1.96 -10.43 -0.86
C ALA A 24 -1.10 -10.67 -2.10
N ALA A 25 -1.07 -9.71 -3.02
CA ALA A 25 -0.26 -9.81 -4.24
C ALA A 25 1.24 -9.84 -3.92
N LEU A 26 1.66 -9.02 -2.96
CA LEU A 26 3.03 -8.97 -2.50
C LEU A 26 3.48 -10.33 -1.98
N ASN A 27 2.69 -10.93 -1.10
CA ASN A 27 2.98 -12.24 -0.51
C ASN A 27 2.97 -13.36 -1.54
N ALA A 28 2.15 -13.24 -2.58
CA ALA A 28 2.09 -14.22 -3.66
C ALA A 28 3.21 -14.03 -4.70
N GLY A 29 3.95 -12.91 -4.64
CA GLY A 29 4.93 -12.59 -5.67
C GLY A 29 4.29 -12.32 -7.03
N ASP A 30 3.04 -11.84 -7.03
CA ASP A 30 2.26 -11.60 -8.25
C ASP A 30 2.45 -10.15 -8.69
N ALA A 31 3.41 -9.93 -9.60
CA ALA A 31 3.77 -8.59 -10.07
C ALA A 31 2.62 -7.89 -10.77
N VAL A 32 1.81 -8.61 -11.53
CA VAL A 32 0.66 -8.04 -12.26
C VAL A 32 -0.42 -7.58 -11.30
N ALA A 33 -0.80 -8.44 -10.36
CA ALA A 33 -1.81 -8.11 -9.35
C ALA A 33 -1.32 -6.95 -8.46
N LEU A 34 -0.04 -6.96 -8.09
CA LEU A 34 0.56 -5.88 -7.29
C LEU A 34 0.48 -4.54 -8.01
N ALA A 35 0.84 -4.50 -9.29
CA ALA A 35 0.79 -3.28 -10.09
C ALA A 35 -0.63 -2.71 -10.19
N ARG A 36 -1.66 -3.54 -10.18
CA ARG A 36 -3.05 -3.10 -10.22
C ARG A 36 -3.50 -2.35 -8.96
N THR A 37 -2.77 -2.51 -7.85
CA THR A 37 -3.07 -1.80 -6.61
C THR A 37 -2.41 -0.43 -6.54
N LEU A 38 -1.65 -0.04 -7.56
CA LEU A 38 -0.89 1.20 -7.60
C LEU A 38 -1.32 2.07 -8.78
N HIS A 39 -1.35 3.39 -8.55
CA HIS A 39 -1.30 4.36 -9.63
C HIS A 39 0.15 4.64 -9.99
N PHE A 40 0.42 4.81 -11.27
CA PHE A 40 1.73 5.22 -11.76
C PHE A 40 1.66 6.59 -12.43
N PRO A 41 2.60 7.51 -12.16
CA PRO A 41 3.75 7.31 -11.29
C PRO A 41 3.34 7.09 -9.84
N HIS A 42 4.04 6.17 -9.17
CA HIS A 42 3.83 5.88 -7.76
C HIS A 42 4.99 6.44 -6.94
N TYR A 43 4.67 7.03 -5.78
CA TYR A 43 5.64 7.74 -4.95
C TYR A 43 5.78 7.07 -3.59
N ARG A 44 7.02 6.98 -3.11
CA ARG A 44 7.31 6.46 -1.77
C ARG A 44 8.39 7.31 -1.11
N LEU A 45 8.06 7.89 0.04
CA LEU A 45 9.03 8.60 0.88
C LEU A 45 9.49 7.66 1.99
N ALA A 46 10.79 7.41 2.08
CA ALA A 46 11.37 6.61 3.14
C ALA A 46 12.79 7.10 3.42
N GLY A 47 13.11 7.30 4.71
CA GLY A 47 14.44 7.70 5.13
C GLY A 47 14.92 9.01 4.50
N GLY A 48 14.04 9.96 4.22
CA GLY A 48 14.40 11.22 3.58
C GLY A 48 14.63 11.12 2.08
N SER A 49 14.38 9.96 1.47
CA SER A 49 14.53 9.74 0.03
C SER A 49 13.18 9.51 -0.61
N MET A 50 12.92 10.22 -1.71
CA MET A 50 11.70 10.03 -2.50
C MET A 50 12.00 9.10 -3.66
N GLN A 51 11.33 7.96 -3.68
CA GLN A 51 11.37 7.03 -4.81
C GLN A 51 10.14 7.23 -5.68
N VAL A 52 10.34 7.18 -6.99
CA VAL A 52 9.28 7.33 -7.98
C VAL A 52 9.36 6.18 -8.98
N TRP A 53 8.26 5.48 -9.14
CA TRP A 53 8.10 4.48 -10.20
C TRP A 53 7.16 5.07 -11.24
N GLN A 54 7.70 5.34 -12.43
CA GLN A 54 6.90 5.85 -13.54
C GLN A 54 6.00 4.78 -14.14
N ARG A 55 6.43 3.51 -14.03
CA ARG A 55 5.77 2.34 -14.62
C ARG A 55 5.91 1.16 -13.66
N PRO A 56 5.08 0.10 -13.82
CA PRO A 56 5.09 -1.05 -12.92
C PRO A 56 6.29 -1.98 -13.05
N ASP A 57 7.14 -1.82 -14.07
CA ASP A 57 8.07 -2.83 -14.55
C ASP A 57 9.00 -3.42 -13.47
N ASN A 58 9.50 -2.62 -12.55
CA ASN A 58 10.48 -3.06 -11.56
C ASN A 58 9.98 -2.96 -10.12
N TYR A 59 8.68 -2.76 -9.92
CA TYR A 59 8.18 -2.48 -8.57
C TYR A 59 8.39 -3.65 -7.61
N LEU A 60 8.03 -4.87 -8.02
CA LEU A 60 8.21 -6.05 -7.19
C LEU A 60 9.69 -6.36 -6.94
N GLU A 61 10.53 -6.25 -7.96
CA GLU A 61 11.97 -6.45 -7.80
C GLU A 61 12.58 -5.48 -6.79
N ASP A 62 12.20 -4.21 -6.87
CA ASP A 62 12.68 -3.18 -5.94
C ASP A 62 12.21 -3.48 -4.52
N PHE A 63 10.98 -3.94 -4.35
CA PHE A 63 10.49 -4.37 -3.04
C PHE A 63 11.32 -5.52 -2.49
N LEU A 64 11.56 -6.55 -3.27
CA LEU A 64 12.34 -7.72 -2.83
C LEU A 64 13.76 -7.33 -2.43
N ALA A 65 14.38 -6.41 -3.16
CA ALA A 65 15.71 -5.90 -2.82
C ALA A 65 15.69 -5.13 -1.49
N ARG A 66 14.66 -4.32 -1.23
CA ARG A 66 14.53 -3.56 0.02
C ARG A 66 14.23 -4.45 1.22
N ALA A 67 13.33 -5.41 1.05
CA ALA A 67 12.92 -6.32 2.12
C ALA A 67 14.05 -7.28 2.54
N GLY A 68 14.92 -7.64 1.58
CA GLY A 68 16.06 -8.51 1.81
C GLY A 68 15.74 -9.99 1.66
N ASP A 69 16.80 -10.80 1.65
CA ASP A 69 16.70 -12.25 1.34
C ASP A 69 15.97 -13.04 2.42
N ASP A 70 15.92 -12.52 3.64
CA ASP A 70 15.25 -13.20 4.76
C ASP A 70 13.74 -13.01 4.76
N TRP A 71 13.22 -12.08 3.96
CA TRP A 71 11.78 -11.85 3.90
C TRP A 71 11.06 -13.02 3.25
N HIS A 72 10.02 -13.51 3.93
CA HIS A 72 9.15 -14.55 3.43
C HIS A 72 7.75 -14.01 3.13
N HIS A 73 7.18 -13.26 4.07
CA HIS A 73 5.86 -12.66 3.91
C HIS A 73 5.67 -11.46 4.81
N SER A 74 4.63 -10.70 4.52
CA SER A 74 4.20 -9.56 5.34
C SER A 74 2.77 -9.75 5.80
N THR A 75 2.43 -9.17 6.96
CA THR A 75 1.04 -9.03 7.41
C THR A 75 0.67 -7.56 7.44
N LEU A 76 -0.55 -7.26 7.04
CA LEU A 76 -1.16 -5.95 7.21
C LEU A 76 -1.83 -5.94 8.58
N ASP A 77 -1.15 -5.38 9.57
CA ASP A 77 -1.58 -5.48 10.97
C ASP A 77 -2.80 -4.61 11.23
N PHE A 78 -2.79 -3.37 10.72
CA PHE A 78 -3.97 -2.53 10.67
C PHE A 78 -3.86 -1.51 9.52
N ARG A 79 -5.02 -1.04 9.06
CA ARG A 79 -5.18 0.02 8.07
C ARG A 79 -6.36 0.88 8.46
N LYS A 80 -6.06 1.98 9.12
CA LYS A 80 -7.06 2.83 9.76
C LYS A 80 -7.26 4.11 8.96
N PRO A 81 -8.47 4.39 8.45
CA PRO A 81 -8.75 5.67 7.79
C PRO A 81 -8.58 6.82 8.78
N ILE A 82 -7.88 7.87 8.36
CA ILE A 82 -7.66 9.07 9.18
C ILE A 82 -8.23 10.32 8.55
N ALA A 83 -8.45 10.31 7.24
CA ALA A 83 -9.12 11.39 6.52
C ALA A 83 -9.62 10.85 5.19
N CYS A 84 -10.75 11.33 4.72
CA CYS A 84 -11.31 10.87 3.45
C CYS A 84 -12.19 11.92 2.78
N SER A 85 -12.29 11.77 1.47
CA SER A 85 -13.27 12.42 0.62
C SER A 85 -13.91 11.37 -0.27
N ALA A 86 -14.75 11.77 -1.20
CA ALA A 86 -15.35 10.82 -2.15
C ALA A 86 -14.31 10.12 -3.04
N ASP A 87 -13.15 10.74 -3.25
CA ASP A 87 -12.15 10.28 -4.22
C ASP A 87 -10.78 9.95 -3.62
N LYS A 88 -10.61 10.14 -2.30
CA LYS A 88 -9.28 9.97 -1.69
C LYS A 88 -9.42 9.58 -0.23
N VAL A 89 -8.58 8.64 0.20
CA VAL A 89 -8.52 8.19 1.59
C VAL A 89 -7.06 8.17 2.04
N HIS A 90 -6.80 8.78 3.19
CA HIS A 90 -5.53 8.64 3.90
C HIS A 90 -5.68 7.57 4.97
N LEU A 91 -4.73 6.66 5.04
CA LEU A 91 -4.76 5.56 5.99
C LEU A 91 -3.48 5.53 6.82
N ASP A 92 -3.69 5.33 8.12
CA ASP A 92 -2.62 4.98 9.07
C ASP A 92 -2.47 3.46 9.03
N VAL A 93 -1.26 3.01 8.72
CA VAL A 93 -1.00 1.59 8.44
C VAL A 93 0.14 1.10 9.32
N GLN A 94 -0.01 -0.13 9.82
CA GLN A 94 1.10 -0.89 10.34
C GLN A 94 1.19 -2.21 9.61
N PHE A 95 2.39 -2.58 9.23
CA PHE A 95 2.66 -3.89 8.66
C PHE A 95 3.90 -4.50 9.28
N SER A 96 3.97 -5.82 9.23
CA SER A 96 5.09 -6.59 9.77
C SER A 96 5.69 -7.45 8.68
N ARG A 97 7.00 -7.64 8.74
CA ARG A 97 7.73 -8.54 7.85
C ARG A 97 8.23 -9.73 8.65
N TYR A 98 8.17 -10.90 8.04
CA TYR A 98 8.49 -12.17 8.71
C TYR A 98 9.47 -13.00 7.89
N ARG A 99 10.29 -13.78 8.61
CA ARG A 99 11.08 -14.87 8.04
C ARG A 99 10.20 -16.09 7.78
N ALA A 100 10.75 -17.07 7.06
CA ALA A 100 10.04 -18.31 6.77
C ALA A 100 9.66 -19.12 8.03
N ASP A 101 10.43 -18.99 9.09
CA ASP A 101 10.15 -19.66 10.38
C ASP A 101 9.08 -18.96 11.22
N GLY A 102 8.54 -17.84 10.72
CA GLY A 102 7.53 -17.06 11.41
C GLY A 102 8.08 -16.00 12.36
N SER A 103 9.40 -15.90 12.52
CA SER A 103 9.98 -14.85 13.35
C SER A 103 9.91 -13.49 12.65
N VAL A 104 9.79 -12.43 13.45
CA VAL A 104 9.59 -11.07 12.96
C VAL A 104 10.91 -10.47 12.51
N LEU A 105 10.95 -9.96 11.28
CA LEU A 105 12.04 -9.11 10.79
C LEU A 105 11.88 -7.67 11.28
N GLY A 106 10.67 -7.16 11.27
CA GLY A 106 10.38 -5.80 11.74
C GLY A 106 8.89 -5.47 11.62
N ARG A 107 8.48 -4.46 12.40
CA ARG A 107 7.14 -3.88 12.35
C ARG A 107 7.27 -2.42 12.01
N TYR A 108 6.47 -1.94 11.06
CA TYR A 108 6.67 -0.61 10.50
C TYR A 108 5.36 0.15 10.38
N ARG A 109 5.45 1.45 10.62
CA ARG A 109 4.33 2.38 10.40
C ARG A 109 4.48 3.04 9.04
N SER A 110 3.34 3.36 8.44
CA SER A 110 3.30 4.11 7.19
C SER A 110 1.97 4.84 7.05
N ILE A 111 1.99 5.88 6.21
CA ILE A 111 0.78 6.58 5.79
C ILE A 111 0.60 6.28 4.31
N TRP A 112 -0.59 5.83 3.93
CA TRP A 112 -0.92 5.55 2.54
C TRP A 112 -2.00 6.49 2.05
N VAL A 113 -1.86 6.94 0.82
CA VAL A 113 -2.88 7.73 0.13
C VAL A 113 -3.40 6.90 -1.02
N VAL A 114 -4.67 6.50 -0.90
CA VAL A 114 -5.39 5.73 -1.92
C VAL A 114 -6.38 6.67 -2.57
N ALA A 115 -6.37 6.72 -3.89
CA ALA A 115 -7.17 7.68 -4.65
C ALA A 115 -7.93 7.00 -5.79
N ARG A 116 -9.10 7.55 -6.10
CA ARG A 116 -9.83 7.20 -7.31
C ARG A 116 -9.44 8.16 -8.42
N ILE A 117 -8.73 7.65 -9.42
CA ILE A 117 -8.29 8.40 -10.57
C ILE A 117 -8.73 7.63 -11.81
N ASP A 118 -9.39 8.31 -12.74
CA ASP A 118 -9.96 7.66 -13.95
C ASP A 118 -10.84 6.47 -13.56
N GLN A 119 -11.68 6.67 -12.53
CA GLN A 119 -12.63 5.70 -12.00
C GLN A 119 -11.99 4.43 -11.42
N ARG A 120 -10.70 4.46 -11.12
CA ARG A 120 -9.97 3.34 -10.56
C ARG A 120 -9.36 3.71 -9.19
N TRP A 121 -9.66 2.92 -8.17
CA TRP A 121 -9.04 3.05 -6.85
C TRP A 121 -7.71 2.32 -6.81
N ALA A 122 -6.66 3.03 -6.42
CA ALA A 122 -5.33 2.46 -6.24
C ALA A 122 -4.48 3.39 -5.35
N ALA A 123 -3.37 2.89 -4.83
CA ALA A 123 -2.48 3.68 -4.01
C ALA A 123 -1.62 4.60 -4.88
N GLN A 124 -1.66 5.91 -4.59
CA GLN A 124 -0.90 6.91 -5.31
C GLN A 124 0.47 7.16 -4.69
N LEU A 125 0.51 7.20 -3.37
CA LEU A 125 1.75 7.47 -2.65
C LEU A 125 1.70 6.93 -1.22
N ARG A 126 2.88 6.80 -0.63
CA ARG A 126 3.00 6.49 0.79
C ARG A 126 4.27 7.07 1.40
N SER A 127 4.20 7.32 2.70
CA SER A 127 5.38 7.59 3.53
C SER A 127 5.59 6.39 4.44
N SER A 128 6.79 5.83 4.45
CA SER A 128 7.06 4.59 5.16
C SER A 128 8.32 4.70 6.02
N PHE A 129 8.30 4.02 7.17
CA PHE A 129 9.47 3.87 8.03
C PHE A 129 10.22 2.57 7.77
N ALA A 130 9.75 1.74 6.84
CA ALA A 130 10.46 0.54 6.41
C ALA A 130 11.54 0.87 5.39
N ALA A 131 12.58 0.07 5.39
CA ALA A 131 13.55 0.10 4.32
C ALA A 131 12.94 -0.41 3.00
#